data_3a17aa9776570ec0ab11e3580e11bb52
#
_entry.id   3a17aa9776570ec0ab11e3580e11bb52
#
_cell.length_a   1.000
_cell.length_b   1.000
_cell.length_c   1.000
_cell.angle_alpha   90.00
_cell.angle_beta   90.00
_cell.angle_gamma   90.00
#
_symmetry.space_group_name_H-M   'P 1'
#
loop_
_entity.id
_entity.type
_entity.pdbx_description
1 polymer ?
#
loop_
_entity_poly.entity_id
_entity_poly.type
_entity_poly.pdbx_seq_one_letter_code
_entity_poly.pdbx_strand_id
1 'polypeptide(L)'
;MIQVQTELNVADNTGARIVECIKVLGGSKRRYAFIGDNIVISVKDAIPNGKVKKGSVHKAVVVRTRKPIHRNDGSKVKFDNNAVVITDDKGEPIGTRIFGPVTKELRAKGQTKIISLAPEVL
;
A
#
# COMPACT_ATOMS: atom_id res chain seq x y z
N MET A 1 2.94 2.51 11.17
CA MET A 1 3.14 1.05 11.11
C MET A 1 1.83 0.35 10.85
N ILE A 2 1.88 -0.70 10.05
CA ILE A 2 0.70 -1.45 9.66
C ILE A 2 0.79 -2.83 10.29
N GLN A 3 -0.28 -3.26 10.94
CA GLN A 3 -0.37 -4.59 11.56
C GLN A 3 -1.66 -5.26 11.15
N VAL A 4 -1.84 -6.53 11.55
CA VAL A 4 -3.08 -7.25 11.31
C VAL A 4 -4.25 -6.48 11.93
N GLN A 5 -5.37 -6.39 11.19
CA GLN A 5 -6.59 -5.65 11.51
C GLN A 5 -6.49 -4.11 11.35
N THR A 6 -5.38 -3.58 10.83
CA THR A 6 -5.30 -2.16 10.49
C THR A 6 -6.12 -1.89 9.23
N GLU A 7 -7.01 -0.90 9.29
CA GLU A 7 -7.73 -0.43 8.10
C GLU A 7 -6.87 0.57 7.34
N LEU A 8 -6.92 0.48 6.01
CA LEU A 8 -6.10 1.27 5.11
C LEU A 8 -6.94 1.81 3.97
N ASN A 9 -6.58 2.99 3.51
CA ASN A 9 -7.15 3.54 2.28
C ASN A 9 -6.43 2.94 1.06
N VAL A 10 -7.13 2.90 -0.06
CA VAL A 10 -6.55 2.42 -1.32
C VAL A 10 -6.20 3.63 -2.18
N ALA A 11 -4.96 3.66 -2.67
CA ALA A 11 -4.42 4.80 -3.40
C ALA A 11 -4.45 4.60 -4.91
N ASP A 12 -5.15 3.59 -5.42
CA ASP A 12 -5.19 3.33 -6.85
C ASP A 12 -6.63 3.35 -7.40
N ASN A 13 -6.76 3.14 -8.70
CA ASN A 13 -8.04 3.20 -9.40
C ASN A 13 -8.69 1.81 -9.61
N THR A 14 -8.39 0.84 -8.76
CA THR A 14 -9.00 -0.49 -8.85
C THR A 14 -10.47 -0.53 -8.43
N GLY A 15 -10.93 0.51 -7.76
CA GLY A 15 -12.30 0.59 -7.26
C GLY A 15 -12.44 0.27 -5.78
N ALA A 16 -11.46 -0.35 -5.16
CA ALA A 16 -11.46 -0.55 -3.72
C ALA A 16 -11.21 0.80 -3.02
N ARG A 17 -11.87 1.00 -1.87
CA ARG A 17 -11.74 2.24 -1.08
C ARG A 17 -11.07 1.98 0.25
N ILE A 18 -11.54 1.00 0.98
CA ILE A 18 -11.04 0.65 2.32
C ILE A 18 -10.74 -0.83 2.34
N VAL A 19 -9.58 -1.17 2.86
CA VAL A 19 -9.12 -2.55 3.02
C VAL A 19 -8.61 -2.75 4.43
N GLU A 20 -8.55 -4.01 4.87
CA GLU A 20 -8.03 -4.38 6.17
C GLU A 20 -6.85 -5.32 5.99
N CYS A 21 -5.76 -5.07 6.69
CA CYS A 21 -4.60 -5.94 6.69
C CYS A 21 -4.92 -7.23 7.44
N ILE A 22 -4.79 -8.38 6.79
CA ILE A 22 -5.02 -9.68 7.42
C ILE A 22 -3.74 -10.45 7.65
N LYS A 23 -2.65 -10.10 6.97
CA LYS A 23 -1.34 -10.72 7.19
C LYS A 23 -0.22 -9.79 6.70
N VAL A 24 0.87 -9.75 7.46
CA VAL A 24 2.09 -9.07 7.06
C VAL A 24 3.06 -10.12 6.52
N LEU A 25 3.48 -9.95 5.26
CA LEU A 25 4.40 -10.87 4.58
C LEU A 25 5.85 -10.52 4.89
N GLY A 26 6.76 -11.47 4.69
CA GLY A 26 8.20 -11.25 4.82
C GLY A 26 8.86 -11.95 5.99
N GLY A 27 8.16 -12.88 6.65
CA GLY A 27 8.74 -13.67 7.74
C GLY A 27 7.67 -14.22 8.67
N SER A 28 7.96 -15.37 9.30
CA SER A 28 6.96 -16.09 10.10
C SER A 28 6.51 -15.37 11.37
N LYS A 29 7.31 -14.42 11.87
CA LYS A 29 7.00 -13.67 13.10
C LYS A 29 6.90 -12.17 12.87
N ARG A 30 6.75 -11.75 11.63
CA ARG A 30 6.68 -10.33 11.32
C ARG A 30 5.36 -9.73 11.77
N ARG A 31 5.42 -8.69 12.61
CA ARG A 31 4.24 -8.03 13.18
C ARG A 31 3.80 -6.80 12.41
N TYR A 32 4.75 -6.05 11.85
CA TYR A 32 4.48 -4.73 11.30
C TYR A 32 4.97 -4.61 9.88
N ALA A 33 4.22 -3.89 9.06
CA ALA A 33 4.61 -3.52 7.71
C ALA A 33 4.94 -2.03 7.66
N PHE A 34 5.93 -1.70 6.85
CA PHE A 34 6.36 -0.33 6.57
C PHE A 34 6.16 -0.05 5.09
N ILE A 35 6.48 1.17 4.67
CA ILE A 35 6.39 1.54 3.25
C ILE A 35 7.24 0.60 2.39
N GLY A 36 6.66 0.12 1.32
CA GLY A 36 7.29 -0.83 0.40
C GLY A 36 7.13 -2.29 0.76
N ASP A 37 6.57 -2.59 1.93
CA ASP A 37 6.33 -3.97 2.33
C ASP A 37 5.06 -4.52 1.71
N ASN A 38 5.06 -5.82 1.44
CA ASN A 38 3.88 -6.53 0.94
C ASN A 38 3.04 -7.03 2.09
N ILE A 39 1.72 -6.89 1.95
CA ILE A 39 0.75 -7.40 2.92
C ILE A 39 -0.37 -8.10 2.17
N VAL A 40 -1.15 -8.91 2.89
CA VAL A 40 -2.40 -9.48 2.39
C VAL A 40 -3.55 -8.67 2.99
N ILE A 41 -4.48 -8.27 2.13
CA ILE A 41 -5.60 -7.43 2.54
C ILE A 41 -6.93 -8.07 2.17
N SER A 42 -7.97 -7.69 2.91
CA SER A 42 -9.36 -8.01 2.59
C SER A 42 -10.08 -6.70 2.26
N VAL A 43 -10.82 -6.67 1.16
CA VAL A 43 -11.53 -5.47 0.71
C VAL A 43 -12.80 -5.31 1.53
N LYS A 44 -12.93 -4.19 2.25
CA LYS A 44 -14.08 -3.90 3.10
C LYS A 44 -15.09 -2.96 2.44
N ASP A 45 -14.63 -2.10 1.53
CA ASP A 45 -15.49 -1.19 0.79
C ASP A 45 -14.93 -1.00 -0.62
N ALA A 46 -15.80 -1.10 -1.62
CA ALA A 46 -15.41 -0.96 -3.03
C ALA A 46 -16.61 -0.50 -3.85
N ILE A 47 -16.33 0.16 -4.99
CA ILE A 47 -17.36 0.52 -5.95
C ILE A 47 -17.88 -0.75 -6.65
N PRO A 48 -19.18 -0.81 -7.02
CA PRO A 48 -19.77 -2.05 -7.56
C PRO A 48 -19.14 -2.55 -8.85
N ASN A 49 -18.65 -1.67 -9.71
CA ASN A 49 -18.13 -2.01 -11.04
C ASN A 49 -16.59 -1.92 -11.12
N GLY A 50 -15.90 -1.94 -9.99
CA GLY A 50 -14.45 -1.88 -9.97
C GLY A 50 -13.78 -3.21 -10.35
N LYS A 51 -12.47 -3.14 -10.58
CA LYS A 51 -11.65 -4.34 -10.84
C LYS A 51 -11.56 -5.26 -9.62
N VAL A 52 -11.75 -4.71 -8.44
CA VAL A 52 -11.66 -5.41 -7.16
C VAL A 52 -13.01 -5.34 -6.47
N LYS A 53 -13.51 -6.48 -6.01
CA LYS A 53 -14.83 -6.58 -5.40
C LYS A 53 -14.73 -6.60 -3.88
N LYS A 54 -15.77 -6.09 -3.22
CA LYS A 54 -15.92 -6.16 -1.77
C LYS A 54 -15.86 -7.62 -1.31
N GLY A 55 -15.12 -7.86 -0.23
CA GLY A 55 -14.94 -9.19 0.35
C GLY A 55 -13.83 -10.02 -0.25
N SER A 56 -13.21 -9.59 -1.35
CA SER A 56 -12.11 -10.32 -1.96
C SER A 56 -10.81 -10.12 -1.17
N VAL A 57 -9.86 -11.04 -1.37
CA VAL A 57 -8.56 -11.04 -0.72
C VAL A 57 -7.48 -10.83 -1.79
N HIS A 58 -6.59 -9.89 -1.56
CA HIS A 58 -5.53 -9.54 -2.50
C HIS A 58 -4.22 -9.25 -1.77
N LYS A 59 -3.13 -9.25 -2.51
CA LYS A 59 -1.86 -8.70 -2.03
C LYS A 59 -1.83 -7.20 -2.29
N ALA A 60 -1.10 -6.48 -1.45
CA ALA A 60 -0.95 -5.04 -1.59
C ALA A 60 0.41 -4.59 -1.09
N VAL A 61 0.82 -3.42 -1.54
CA VAL A 61 2.07 -2.78 -1.12
C VAL A 61 1.72 -1.50 -0.37
N VAL A 62 2.31 -1.30 0.80
CA VAL A 62 2.10 -0.10 1.61
C VAL A 62 2.86 1.07 0.95
N VAL A 63 2.15 2.15 0.62
CA VAL A 63 2.74 3.31 -0.05
C VAL A 63 2.77 4.56 0.82
N ARG A 64 1.89 4.66 1.82
CA ARG A 64 1.85 5.78 2.76
C ARG A 64 1.58 5.27 4.16
N THR A 65 2.22 5.90 5.16
CA THR A 65 1.95 5.59 6.56
C THR A 65 1.80 6.87 7.36
N ARG A 66 1.01 6.82 8.42
CA ARG A 66 0.90 7.92 9.38
C ARG A 66 2.16 8.04 10.23
N LYS A 67 2.84 6.95 10.47
CA LYS A 67 4.10 6.98 11.23
C LYS A 67 5.19 7.62 10.37
N PRO A 68 5.94 8.61 10.91
CA PRO A 68 6.99 9.27 10.15
C PRO A 68 8.10 8.31 9.72
N ILE A 69 8.62 8.54 8.51
CA ILE A 69 9.82 7.88 8.01
C ILE A 69 10.98 8.82 8.28
N HIS A 70 11.99 8.31 8.99
CA HIS A 70 13.22 9.05 9.25
C HIS A 70 14.23 8.77 8.16
N ARG A 71 14.76 9.83 7.55
CA ARG A 71 15.77 9.73 6.50
C ARG A 71 17.16 10.04 7.05
N ASN A 72 18.17 9.60 6.31
CA ASN A 72 19.56 9.75 6.73
C ASN A 72 20.01 11.21 6.87
N ASP A 73 19.38 12.13 6.15
CA ASP A 73 19.67 13.56 6.21
C ASP A 73 18.99 14.28 7.38
N GLY A 74 18.26 13.55 8.22
CA GLY A 74 17.53 14.11 9.36
C GLY A 74 16.12 14.56 9.05
N SER A 75 15.69 14.54 7.78
CA SER A 75 14.31 14.88 7.42
C SER A 75 13.34 13.75 7.76
N LYS A 76 12.06 14.11 7.85
CA LYS A 76 10.98 13.15 8.11
C LYS A 76 9.89 13.32 7.07
N VAL A 77 9.30 12.20 6.65
CA VAL A 77 8.13 12.19 5.77
C VAL A 77 7.02 11.44 6.49
N LYS A 78 5.86 12.08 6.61
CA LYS A 78 4.66 11.44 7.17
C LYS A 78 3.43 11.86 6.38
N PHE A 79 2.39 11.03 6.46
CA PHE A 79 1.13 11.27 5.78
C PHE A 79 -0.02 11.28 6.78
N ASP A 80 -1.16 11.79 6.35
CA ASP A 80 -2.36 11.86 7.19
C ASP A 80 -3.07 10.51 7.35
N ASN A 81 -2.77 9.56 6.48
CA ASN A 81 -3.40 8.25 6.49
C ASN A 81 -2.42 7.15 6.09
N ASN A 82 -2.84 5.91 6.31
CA ASN A 82 -2.17 4.73 5.80
C ASN A 82 -2.83 4.37 4.47
N ALA A 83 -2.03 4.11 3.45
CA ALA A 83 -2.55 3.78 2.13
C ALA A 83 -1.75 2.66 1.47
N VAL A 84 -2.44 1.88 0.65
CA VAL A 84 -1.86 0.77 -0.09
C VAL A 84 -2.22 0.85 -1.56
N VAL A 85 -1.44 0.15 -2.38
CA VAL A 85 -1.72 -0.12 -3.78
C VAL A 85 -1.94 -1.62 -3.92
N ILE A 86 -3.07 -2.02 -4.50
CA ILE A 86 -3.40 -3.44 -4.67
C ILE A 86 -2.58 -4.02 -5.82
N THR A 87 -1.98 -5.18 -5.58
CA THR A 87 -1.14 -5.87 -6.55
C THR A 87 -1.69 -7.26 -6.85
N ASP A 88 -1.21 -7.85 -7.95
CA ASP A 88 -1.48 -9.24 -8.28
C ASP A 88 -0.50 -10.17 -7.54
N ASP A 89 -0.59 -11.48 -7.82
CA ASP A 89 0.27 -12.49 -7.20
C ASP A 89 1.75 -12.31 -7.54
N LYS A 90 2.04 -11.63 -8.64
CA LYS A 90 3.41 -11.36 -9.09
C LYS A 90 3.98 -10.07 -8.50
N GLY A 91 3.18 -9.33 -7.74
CA GLY A 91 3.61 -8.07 -7.15
C GLY A 91 3.45 -6.85 -8.06
N GLU A 92 2.77 -7.00 -9.20
CA GLU A 92 2.53 -5.88 -10.12
C GLU A 92 1.21 -5.18 -9.79
N PRO A 93 1.15 -3.82 -9.88
CA PRO A 93 -0.10 -3.11 -9.62
C PRO A 93 -1.21 -3.55 -10.58
N ILE A 94 -2.39 -3.79 -10.03
CA ILE A 94 -3.59 -4.11 -10.82
C ILE A 94 -4.13 -2.85 -11.48
N GLY A 95 -4.12 -1.73 -10.74
CA GLY A 95 -4.59 -0.45 -11.24
C GLY A 95 -3.61 0.19 -12.22
N THR A 96 -4.11 1.14 -13.00
CA THR A 96 -3.32 1.87 -13.99
C THR A 96 -2.88 3.24 -13.49
N ARG A 97 -3.46 3.74 -12.39
CA ARG A 97 -3.16 5.06 -11.82
C ARG A 97 -3.04 4.97 -10.32
N ILE A 98 -2.17 5.80 -9.76
CA ILE A 98 -2.02 5.94 -8.31
C ILE A 98 -2.40 7.38 -7.95
N PHE A 99 -3.19 7.54 -6.89
CA PHE A 99 -3.65 8.82 -6.40
C PHE A 99 -2.78 9.28 -5.23
N GLY A 100 -2.34 10.53 -5.31
CA GLY A 100 -1.54 11.14 -4.26
C GLY A 100 -0.06 10.72 -4.30
N PRO A 101 0.74 11.26 -3.37
CA PRO A 101 2.18 11.03 -3.36
C PRO A 101 2.54 9.64 -2.84
N VAL A 102 3.70 9.15 -3.28
CA VAL A 102 4.37 7.99 -2.71
C VAL A 102 5.78 8.40 -2.30
N THR A 103 6.50 7.53 -1.62
CA THR A 103 7.85 7.86 -1.18
C THR A 103 8.91 7.14 -2.01
N LYS A 104 10.11 7.73 -2.08
CA LYS A 104 11.22 7.12 -2.81
C LYS A 104 11.75 5.83 -2.16
N GLU A 105 11.38 5.55 -0.92
CA GLU A 105 11.71 4.30 -0.24
C GLU A 105 11.17 3.07 -0.96
N LEU A 106 10.12 3.23 -1.77
CA LEU A 106 9.59 2.14 -2.60
C LEU A 106 10.63 1.61 -3.60
N ARG A 107 11.51 2.48 -4.11
CA ARG A 107 12.55 2.05 -5.04
C ARG A 107 13.54 1.10 -4.37
N ALA A 108 13.91 1.37 -3.13
CA ALA A 108 14.80 0.51 -2.36
C ALA A 108 14.18 -0.87 -2.07
N LYS A 109 12.86 -0.96 -2.06
CA LYS A 109 12.12 -2.21 -1.87
C LYS A 109 11.78 -2.92 -3.19
N GLY A 110 12.23 -2.41 -4.32
CA GLY A 110 11.99 -3.03 -5.63
C GLY A 110 10.63 -2.72 -6.25
N GLN A 111 9.90 -1.72 -5.74
CA GLN A 111 8.55 -1.39 -6.22
C GLN A 111 8.59 -0.29 -7.30
N THR A 112 9.42 -0.49 -8.32
CA THR A 112 9.65 0.54 -9.35
C THR A 112 8.43 0.81 -10.21
N LYS A 113 7.58 -0.18 -10.45
CA LYS A 113 6.36 0.01 -11.24
C LYS A 113 5.37 0.92 -10.54
N ILE A 114 5.27 0.85 -9.22
CA ILE A 114 4.42 1.73 -8.43
C ILE A 114 4.92 3.16 -8.52
N ILE A 115 6.23 3.37 -8.43
CA ILE A 115 6.84 4.69 -8.56
C ILE A 115 6.55 5.29 -9.94
N SER A 116 6.62 4.49 -11.00
CA SER A 116 6.37 4.99 -12.35
C SER A 116 4.92 5.43 -12.59
N LEU A 117 3.97 4.88 -11.84
CA LEU A 117 2.56 5.24 -11.93
C LEU A 117 2.16 6.39 -11.02
N ALA A 118 3.00 6.75 -10.05
CA ALA A 118 2.67 7.77 -9.07
C ALA A 118 2.81 9.18 -9.66
N PRO A 119 1.88 10.11 -9.32
CA PRO A 119 1.96 11.48 -9.80
C PRO A 119 3.07 12.29 -9.12
N GLU A 120 3.47 11.90 -7.93
CA GLU A 120 4.49 12.59 -7.16
C GLU A 120 5.24 11.60 -6.28
N VAL A 121 6.58 11.73 -6.25
CA VAL A 121 7.43 10.89 -5.41
C VAL A 121 8.19 11.79 -4.44
N LEU A 122 7.93 11.60 -3.16
CA LEU A 122 8.58 12.33 -2.07
C LEU A 122 9.75 11.49 -1.49
#